data_dd918a7cc425cb4c851b09475bc7218c
#
_entry.id   dd918a7cc425cb4c851b09475bc7218c
#
_cell.length_a   1.000
_cell.length_b   1.000
_cell.length_c   1.000
_cell.angle_alpha   90.00
_cell.angle_beta   90.00
_cell.angle_gamma   90.00
#
_symmetry.space_group_name_H-M   'P 1'
#
loop_
_entity.id
_entity.type
_entity.pdbx_description
1 polymer ?
#
loop_
_entity_poly.entity_id
_entity_poly.type
_entity_poly.pdbx_seq_one_letter_code
_entity_poly.pdbx_strand_id
1 'polypeptide(L)'
;MSAILAVCGTAFCAMVSDGRMVEEPITDGKIKVLTDALPKVRKLNRNVLVGFAGDAVAAAQIINKLDEYDVQYMTLEKAVKVLQQAAQQTPCAPVGVRLLVGGRGRKGNFQ
;
A
#
# COMPACT_ATOMS: atom_id res chain seq x y z
N MET A 1 -9.57 2.19 11.13
CA MET A 1 -9.59 0.95 10.34
C MET A 1 -9.69 1.29 8.86
N SER A 2 -8.90 0.62 8.05
CA SER A 2 -8.89 0.87 6.61
C SER A 2 -9.36 -0.38 5.87
N ALA A 3 -10.04 -0.17 4.75
CA ALA A 3 -10.45 -1.25 3.87
C ALA A 3 -9.80 -1.06 2.50
N ILE A 4 -9.14 -2.11 2.04
CA ILE A 4 -8.55 -2.16 0.70
C ILE A 4 -9.00 -3.45 0.05
N LEU A 5 -9.47 -3.34 -1.18
CA LEU A 5 -9.89 -4.49 -1.97
C LEU A 5 -9.13 -4.50 -3.29
N ALA A 6 -8.69 -5.67 -3.69
CA ALA A 6 -8.08 -5.86 -4.99
C ALA A 6 -8.75 -7.02 -5.71
N VAL A 7 -8.95 -6.86 -7.01
CA VAL A 7 -9.49 -7.88 -7.89
C VAL A 7 -8.58 -7.99 -9.09
N CYS A 8 -8.07 -9.18 -9.35
CA CYS A 8 -7.25 -9.44 -10.52
C CYS A 8 -7.91 -10.50 -11.40
N GLY A 9 -8.09 -10.19 -12.66
CA GLY A 9 -8.52 -11.12 -13.70
C GLY A 9 -7.36 -11.52 -14.58
N THR A 10 -7.66 -12.15 -15.69
CA THR A 10 -6.62 -12.57 -16.64
C THR A 10 -5.98 -11.39 -17.37
N ALA A 11 -6.73 -10.29 -17.50
CA ALA A 11 -6.30 -9.12 -18.29
C ALA A 11 -6.22 -7.84 -17.49
N PHE A 12 -6.51 -7.86 -16.17
CA PHE A 12 -6.53 -6.62 -15.39
C PHE A 12 -6.29 -6.90 -13.90
N CYS A 13 -5.89 -5.86 -13.19
CA CYS A 13 -5.93 -5.81 -11.74
C CYS A 13 -6.47 -4.45 -11.32
N ALA A 14 -7.45 -4.44 -10.43
CA ALA A 14 -8.05 -3.23 -9.91
C ALA A 14 -7.98 -3.22 -8.39
N MET A 15 -7.77 -2.05 -7.83
CA MET A 15 -7.65 -1.88 -6.38
C MET A 15 -8.43 -0.65 -5.96
N VAL A 16 -9.13 -0.76 -4.84
CA VAL A 16 -9.93 0.32 -4.30
C VAL A 16 -9.76 0.37 -2.79
N SER A 17 -9.76 1.58 -2.23
CA SER A 17 -9.65 1.80 -0.80
C SER A 17 -10.58 2.90 -0.34
N ASP A 18 -10.88 2.94 0.97
CA ASP A 18 -11.40 4.16 1.57
C ASP A 18 -10.27 5.20 1.66
N GLY A 19 -10.63 6.47 1.87
CA GLY A 19 -9.64 7.56 2.01
C GLY A 19 -9.53 8.08 3.43
N ARG A 20 -10.07 7.38 4.41
CA ARG A 20 -10.16 7.87 5.78
C ARG A 20 -8.85 7.66 6.55
N MET A 21 -8.39 8.72 7.19
CA MET A 21 -7.28 8.69 8.13
C MET A 21 -7.80 9.12 9.51
N VAL A 22 -7.51 8.33 10.53
CA VAL A 22 -7.94 8.60 11.90
C VAL A 22 -6.72 8.81 12.79
N GLU A 23 -6.94 9.53 13.92
CA GLU A 23 -5.90 9.72 14.91
C GLU A 23 -5.71 8.44 15.73
N GLU A 24 -4.46 8.06 15.94
CA GLU A 24 -4.10 6.97 16.84
C GLU A 24 -2.95 7.41 17.75
N PRO A 25 -2.93 7.02 19.03
CA PRO A 25 -3.95 6.19 19.68
C PRO A 25 -5.30 6.88 19.82
N ILE A 26 -6.37 6.08 19.95
CA ILE A 26 -7.71 6.61 20.18
C ILE A 26 -7.76 7.17 21.61
N THR A 27 -8.09 8.46 21.73
CA THR A 27 -8.24 9.12 23.03
C THR A 27 -9.72 9.35 23.31
N ASP A 28 -10.09 9.34 24.61
CA ASP A 28 -11.46 9.61 25.07
C ASP A 28 -12.52 8.67 24.50
N GLY A 29 -12.12 7.49 24.02
CA GLY A 29 -13.04 6.53 23.44
C GLY A 29 -13.69 7.00 22.12
N LYS A 30 -13.24 8.10 21.56
CA LYS A 30 -13.77 8.65 20.31
C LYS A 30 -12.73 8.52 19.20
N ILE A 31 -13.21 8.18 18.01
CA ILE A 31 -12.38 8.16 16.81
C ILE A 31 -12.34 9.57 16.23
N LYS A 32 -11.12 10.11 16.11
CA LYS A 32 -10.91 11.41 15.48
C LYS A 32 -10.49 11.20 14.03
N VAL A 33 -11.35 11.61 13.11
CA VAL A 33 -11.07 11.54 11.68
C VAL A 33 -10.21 12.74 11.28
N LEU A 34 -9.00 12.48 10.79
CA LEU A 34 -8.09 13.53 10.32
C LEU A 34 -8.38 13.96 8.90
N THR A 35 -8.72 13.00 8.04
CA THR A 35 -9.11 13.28 6.66
C THR A 35 -9.84 12.07 6.08
N ASP A 36 -10.74 12.34 5.12
CA ASP A 36 -11.39 11.31 4.31
C ASP A 36 -10.81 11.23 2.90
N ALA A 37 -9.77 12.01 2.60
CA ALA A 37 -9.21 12.14 1.25
C ALA A 37 -7.77 11.61 1.14
N LEU A 38 -7.30 10.78 2.09
CA LEU A 38 -5.96 10.21 2.03
C LEU A 38 -5.90 9.12 0.96
N PRO A 39 -5.05 9.26 -0.07
CA PRO A 39 -4.89 8.20 -1.07
C PRO A 39 -4.16 7.00 -0.45
N LYS A 40 -4.81 5.84 -0.42
CA LYS A 40 -4.24 4.61 0.12
C LYS A 40 -3.87 3.61 -0.96
N VAL A 41 -4.09 3.97 -2.22
CA VAL A 41 -3.69 3.18 -3.38
C VAL A 41 -2.81 4.05 -4.27
N ARG A 42 -1.65 3.52 -4.64
CA ARG A 42 -0.71 4.20 -5.52
C ARG A 42 -0.48 3.34 -6.75
N LYS A 43 -0.61 3.94 -7.92
CA LYS A 43 -0.19 3.32 -9.17
C LYS A 43 1.30 3.52 -9.34
N LEU A 44 2.06 2.45 -9.19
CA LEU A 44 3.52 2.51 -9.30
C LEU A 44 3.97 2.68 -10.74
N ASN A 45 3.37 1.88 -11.62
CA ASN A 45 3.57 1.96 -13.08
C ASN A 45 2.38 1.31 -13.78
N ARG A 46 2.48 1.08 -15.09
CA ARG A 46 1.39 0.51 -15.87
C ARG A 46 0.94 -0.87 -15.39
N ASN A 47 1.81 -1.59 -14.70
CA ASN A 47 1.61 -2.99 -14.37
C ASN A 47 1.52 -3.27 -12.86
N VAL A 48 1.70 -2.27 -12.00
CA VAL A 48 1.79 -2.50 -10.55
C VAL A 48 1.01 -1.44 -9.78
N LEU A 49 0.14 -1.91 -8.89
CA LEU A 49 -0.61 -1.10 -7.93
C LEU A 49 -0.17 -1.50 -6.51
N VAL A 50 -0.05 -0.52 -5.63
CA VAL A 50 0.28 -0.73 -4.23
C VAL A 50 -0.76 -0.04 -3.36
N GLY A 51 -1.32 -0.77 -2.40
CA GLY A 51 -2.24 -0.22 -1.42
C GLY A 51 -1.76 -0.48 -0.01
N PHE A 52 -2.22 0.32 0.95
CA PHE A 52 -1.86 0.14 2.34
C PHE A 52 -3.04 0.32 3.28
N ALA A 53 -2.91 -0.28 4.47
CA ALA A 53 -3.81 -0.08 5.59
C ALA A 53 -2.98 -0.07 6.87
N GLY A 54 -3.49 0.59 7.92
CA GLY A 54 -2.84 0.68 9.22
C GLY A 54 -2.09 1.99 9.40
N ASP A 55 -0.86 1.92 9.92
CA ASP A 55 -0.05 3.10 10.20
C ASP A 55 0.35 3.82 8.91
N ALA A 56 -0.30 4.95 8.62
CA ALA A 56 -0.10 5.69 7.38
C ALA A 56 1.32 6.28 7.27
N VAL A 57 1.91 6.69 8.38
CA VAL A 57 3.27 7.26 8.38
C VAL A 57 4.29 6.18 8.03
N ALA A 58 4.20 5.03 8.69
CA ALA A 58 5.09 3.91 8.39
C ALA A 58 4.87 3.39 6.97
N ALA A 59 3.63 3.30 6.51
CA ALA A 59 3.30 2.89 5.15
C ALA A 59 3.93 3.84 4.13
N ALA A 60 3.86 5.15 4.36
CA ALA A 60 4.47 6.14 3.47
C ALA A 60 5.99 5.96 3.40
N GLN A 61 6.63 5.74 4.54
CA GLN A 61 8.08 5.50 4.58
C GLN A 61 8.46 4.23 3.81
N ILE A 62 7.70 3.16 3.96
CA ILE A 62 7.93 1.90 3.25
C ILE A 62 7.77 2.09 1.74
N ILE A 63 6.67 2.71 1.33
CA ILE A 63 6.36 2.91 -0.10
C ILE A 63 7.38 3.86 -0.74
N ASN A 64 7.84 4.88 -0.01
CA ASN A 64 8.82 5.83 -0.52
C ASN A 64 10.19 5.18 -0.80
N LYS A 65 10.47 4.00 -0.22
CA LYS A 65 11.66 3.24 -0.58
C LYS A 65 11.67 2.81 -2.04
N LEU A 66 10.51 2.68 -2.65
CA LEU A 66 10.40 2.36 -4.07
C LEU A 66 10.96 3.48 -4.95
N ASP A 67 10.95 4.73 -4.48
CA ASP A 67 11.46 5.87 -5.23
C ASP A 67 12.99 5.86 -5.38
N GLU A 68 13.69 5.00 -4.63
CA GLU A 68 15.13 4.78 -4.79
C GLU A 68 15.45 3.92 -6.02
N TYR A 69 14.45 3.38 -6.67
CA TYR A 69 14.57 2.49 -7.82
C TYR A 69 13.90 3.12 -9.04
N ASP A 70 14.20 2.59 -10.21
CA ASP A 70 13.49 2.98 -11.43
C ASP A 70 12.12 2.28 -11.45
N VAL A 71 11.12 2.94 -10.87
CA VAL A 71 9.79 2.37 -10.70
C VAL A 71 9.05 2.18 -12.02
N GLN A 72 9.41 2.93 -13.07
CA GLN A 72 8.73 2.87 -14.36
C GLN A 72 8.80 1.47 -14.98
N TYR A 73 9.88 0.74 -14.74
CA TYR A 73 10.12 -0.59 -15.29
C TYR A 73 10.13 -1.68 -14.23
N MET A 74 9.71 -1.35 -13.01
CA MET A 74 9.72 -2.31 -11.90
C MET A 74 8.64 -3.39 -12.11
N THR A 75 9.04 -4.65 -11.94
CA THR A 75 8.10 -5.78 -12.00
C THR A 75 7.34 -5.92 -10.69
N LEU A 76 6.22 -6.65 -10.72
CA LEU A 76 5.45 -6.97 -9.53
C LEU A 76 6.32 -7.67 -8.47
N GLU A 77 7.09 -8.66 -8.87
CA GLU A 77 7.95 -9.44 -7.98
C GLU A 77 9.02 -8.57 -7.34
N LYS A 78 9.60 -7.65 -8.09
CA LYS A 78 10.60 -6.72 -7.56
C LYS A 78 9.97 -5.76 -6.56
N ALA A 79 8.78 -5.23 -6.85
CA ALA A 79 8.07 -4.34 -5.96
C ALA A 79 7.76 -5.04 -4.62
N VAL A 80 7.27 -6.27 -4.65
CA VAL A 80 7.00 -7.07 -3.45
C VAL A 80 8.27 -7.23 -2.63
N LYS A 81 9.37 -7.58 -3.27
CA LYS A 81 10.64 -7.81 -2.57
C LYS A 81 11.16 -6.55 -1.89
N VAL A 82 11.14 -5.42 -2.59
CA VAL A 82 11.57 -4.13 -2.04
C VAL A 82 10.70 -3.72 -0.85
N LEU A 83 9.38 -3.87 -0.98
CA LEU A 83 8.45 -3.51 0.09
C LEU A 83 8.62 -4.40 1.32
N GLN A 84 8.84 -5.70 1.13
CA GLN A 84 9.10 -6.61 2.25
C GLN A 84 10.35 -6.23 3.02
N GLN A 85 11.44 -5.93 2.33
CA GLN A 85 12.68 -5.50 2.96
C GLN A 85 12.51 -4.18 3.70
N ALA A 86 11.84 -3.22 3.07
CA ALA A 86 11.59 -1.92 3.70
C ALA A 86 10.71 -2.06 4.95
N ALA A 87 9.71 -2.93 4.90
CA ALA A 87 8.82 -3.15 6.04
C ALA A 87 9.56 -3.72 7.26
N GLN A 88 10.55 -4.59 7.03
CA GLN A 88 11.36 -5.14 8.11
C GLN A 88 12.23 -4.09 8.80
N GLN A 89 12.57 -3.02 8.10
CA GLN A 89 13.48 -1.98 8.59
C GLN A 89 12.75 -0.74 9.11
N THR A 90 11.45 -0.65 8.92
CA THR A 90 10.67 0.53 9.27
C THR A 90 9.86 0.26 10.53
N PRO A 91 10.07 1.03 11.61
CA PRO A 91 9.24 0.90 12.81
C PRO A 91 7.81 1.37 12.51
N CYS A 92 6.85 0.72 13.12
CA CYS A 92 5.44 1.08 12.96
C CYS A 92 4.73 1.09 14.31
N ALA A 93 3.58 1.79 14.35
CA ALA A 93 2.71 1.80 15.52
C ALA A 93 2.18 0.37 15.82
N PRO A 94 1.64 0.11 17.04
CA PRO A 94 1.10 -1.21 17.37
C PRO A 94 0.02 -1.71 16.42
N VAL A 95 -0.71 -0.81 15.76
CA VAL A 95 -1.70 -1.18 14.73
C VAL A 95 -1.06 -1.90 13.56
N GLY A 96 0.23 -1.66 13.32
CA GLY A 96 0.95 -2.28 12.23
C GLY A 96 0.66 -1.68 10.87
N VAL A 97 1.25 -2.28 9.84
CA VAL A 97 1.07 -1.90 8.44
C VAL A 97 0.74 -3.14 7.64
N ARG A 98 -0.26 -3.03 6.78
CA ARG A 98 -0.60 -4.05 5.79
C ARG A 98 -0.45 -3.46 4.41
N LEU A 99 0.21 -4.18 3.55
CA LEU A 99 0.43 -3.77 2.16
C LEU A 99 -0.20 -4.80 1.24
N LEU A 100 -0.84 -4.29 0.20
CA LEU A 100 -1.44 -5.10 -0.85
C LEU A 100 -0.82 -4.67 -2.17
N VAL A 101 -0.22 -5.61 -2.88
CA VAL A 101 0.44 -5.35 -4.15
C VAL A 101 -0.23 -6.18 -5.22
N GLY A 102 -0.68 -5.53 -6.27
CA GLY A 102 -1.33 -6.20 -7.38
C GLY A 102 -0.78 -5.73 -8.71
N GLY A 103 -0.83 -6.59 -9.71
CA GLY A 103 -0.38 -6.21 -11.02
C GLY A 103 -0.04 -7.38 -11.92
N ARG A 104 0.71 -7.07 -12.98
CA ARG A 104 1.13 -8.07 -13.94
C ARG A 104 2.45 -8.70 -13.49
N GLY A 105 2.42 -10.01 -13.27
CA GLY A 105 3.60 -10.77 -12.89
C GLY A 105 4.51 -11.06 -14.07
N ARG A 106 5.67 -11.67 -13.76
CA ARG A 106 6.70 -12.00 -14.75
C ARG A 106 6.18 -12.89 -15.89
N LYS A 107 5.23 -13.77 -15.57
CA LYS A 107 4.64 -14.68 -16.56
C LYS A 107 3.51 -14.05 -17.37
N GLY A 108 3.23 -12.77 -17.17
CA GLY A 108 2.20 -12.04 -17.88
C GLY A 108 0.81 -12.12 -17.30
N ASN A 109 0.59 -12.89 -16.24
CA ASN A 109 -0.70 -12.98 -15.56
C ASN A 109 -0.81 -11.90 -14.49
N PHE A 110 -2.01 -11.35 -14.32
CA PHE A 110 -2.29 -10.40 -13.23
C PHE A 110 -2.52 -11.15 -11.92
N GLN A 111 -1.90 -10.61 -10.86
CA GLN A 111 -1.96 -11.23 -9.53
C GLN A 111 -1.74 -10.21 -8.42
#